data_07b16e8ad8c3d376c295a12f57a41831
#
_entry.id   07b16e8ad8c3d376c295a12f57a41831
#
_cell.length_a   1.000
_cell.length_b   1.000
_cell.length_c   1.000
_cell.angle_alpha   90.00
_cell.angle_beta   90.00
_cell.angle_gamma   90.00
#
_symmetry.space_group_name_H-M   'P 1'
#
loop_
_entity.id
_entity.type
_entity.pdbx_description
1 polymer ?
#
loop_
_entity_poly.entity_id
_entity_poly.type
_entity_poly.pdbx_seq_one_letter_code
_entity_poly.pdbx_strand_id
1 'polypeptide(L)'
;GGYTNAGTSAILKALSGSDLFVEDRLFATLDSATRVVDLGSGYRALITDTVGFIRKLPHGLVASFQATLEEVAEADLLIHVIDASSPSWDHQVEAVEEVLHEIGASGHPTVLAFNKVDQLTHTEEDALRLRAADLFGPHVLTSTRETDGRASLKGALRTRVRAERPMVELSIPVSDGKTLAQAYRESEVLDRRDSDTEVVLTARATR
;
A
#
# COMPACT_ATOMS: atom_id res chain seq x y z
N GLY A 1 0.72 8.14 -1.52
CA GLY A 1 0.54 9.38 -2.29
C GLY A 1 0.16 9.13 -3.73
N GLY A 2 -0.12 10.16 -4.47
CA GLY A 2 -0.43 10.10 -5.89
C GLY A 2 -0.52 11.51 -6.47
N TYR A 3 -0.66 11.59 -7.80
CA TYR A 3 -0.93 12.86 -8.44
C TYR A 3 -2.30 13.40 -8.02
N THR A 4 -2.48 14.73 -8.02
CA THR A 4 -3.75 15.35 -7.58
C THR A 4 -4.95 14.73 -8.32
N ASN A 5 -6.03 14.40 -7.59
CA ASN A 5 -7.23 13.72 -8.11
C ASN A 5 -7.08 12.25 -8.52
N ALA A 6 -5.97 11.57 -8.24
CA ALA A 6 -5.84 10.13 -8.47
C ALA A 6 -6.77 9.29 -7.56
N GLY A 7 -7.33 9.88 -6.50
CA GLY A 7 -8.28 9.24 -5.59
C GLY A 7 -7.64 8.55 -4.39
N THR A 8 -6.54 9.12 -3.86
CA THR A 8 -5.82 8.59 -2.69
C THR A 8 -6.73 8.46 -1.47
N SER A 9 -7.47 9.52 -1.10
CA SER A 9 -8.41 9.51 0.02
C SER A 9 -9.57 8.52 -0.19
N ALA A 10 -10.05 8.36 -1.43
CA ALA A 10 -11.06 7.37 -1.77
C ALA A 10 -10.54 5.94 -1.59
N ILE A 11 -9.30 5.68 -1.98
CA ILE A 11 -8.62 4.39 -1.74
C ILE A 11 -8.48 4.13 -0.24
N LEU A 12 -7.99 5.09 0.55
CA LEU A 12 -7.86 4.93 2.00
C LEU A 12 -9.21 4.61 2.65
N LYS A 13 -10.27 5.33 2.29
CA LYS A 13 -11.64 5.05 2.73
C LYS A 13 -12.08 3.64 2.35
N ALA A 14 -11.88 3.25 1.10
CA ALA A 14 -12.29 1.95 0.59
C ALA A 14 -11.54 0.79 1.27
N LEU A 15 -10.27 0.97 1.62
CA LEU A 15 -9.45 -0.02 2.31
C LEU A 15 -9.78 -0.13 3.79
N SER A 16 -10.03 0.99 4.48
CA SER A 16 -10.29 1.04 5.93
C SER A 16 -11.73 0.70 6.31
N GLY A 17 -12.68 0.79 5.36
CA GLY A 17 -14.11 0.59 5.62
C GLY A 17 -14.75 1.70 6.48
N SER A 18 -14.04 2.81 6.72
CA SER A 18 -14.54 3.94 7.53
C SER A 18 -15.19 5.00 6.65
N ASP A 19 -16.26 5.64 7.16
CA ASP A 19 -16.94 6.76 6.51
C ASP A 19 -16.12 8.06 6.65
N LEU A 20 -15.06 8.16 5.85
CA LEU A 20 -14.36 9.42 5.66
C LEU A 20 -15.13 10.28 4.64
N PHE A 21 -15.29 11.57 4.94
CA PHE A 21 -15.80 12.53 3.97
C PHE A 21 -14.73 12.72 2.89
N VAL A 22 -15.00 12.23 1.68
CA VAL A 22 -14.10 12.40 0.53
C VAL A 22 -14.61 13.58 -0.26
N GLU A 23 -13.90 14.70 -0.22
CA GLU A 23 -14.18 15.86 -1.09
C GLU A 23 -13.40 15.72 -2.41
N ASP A 24 -14.09 15.92 -3.51
CA ASP A 24 -13.49 15.94 -4.87
C ASP A 24 -12.93 17.33 -5.17
N ARG A 25 -11.96 17.76 -4.35
CA ARG A 25 -11.28 19.06 -4.47
C ARG A 25 -9.77 18.87 -4.57
N LEU A 26 -9.12 19.82 -5.25
CA LEU A 26 -7.67 19.97 -5.21
C LEU A 26 -7.24 20.20 -3.76
N PHE A 27 -6.26 19.39 -3.25
CA PHE A 27 -5.80 19.40 -1.85
C PHE A 27 -6.87 19.06 -0.81
N ALA A 28 -7.72 18.06 -1.09
CA ALA A 28 -8.73 17.58 -0.14
C ALA A 28 -8.12 17.09 1.20
N THR A 29 -6.85 16.67 1.20
CA THR A 29 -6.11 16.26 2.40
C THR A 29 -5.04 17.32 2.69
N LEU A 30 -5.31 18.21 3.65
CA LEU A 30 -4.34 19.15 4.21
C LEU A 30 -3.67 18.57 5.47
N ASP A 31 -4.40 17.73 6.22
CA ASP A 31 -3.87 16.98 7.36
C ASP A 31 -3.80 15.49 6.99
N SER A 32 -2.66 14.86 7.24
CA SER A 32 -2.46 13.43 6.98
C SER A 32 -3.44 12.59 7.82
N ALA A 33 -4.21 11.75 7.15
CA ALA A 33 -5.16 10.84 7.81
C ALA A 33 -4.56 9.44 7.87
N THR A 34 -4.18 8.99 9.07
CA THR A 34 -3.68 7.63 9.29
C THR A 34 -4.79 6.69 9.71
N ARG A 35 -4.86 5.50 9.10
CA ARG A 35 -5.83 4.45 9.40
C ARG A 35 -5.17 3.09 9.50
N VAL A 36 -5.66 2.28 10.44
CA VAL A 36 -5.35 0.84 10.49
C VAL A 36 -6.20 0.13 9.45
N VAL A 37 -5.56 -0.59 8.56
CA VAL A 37 -6.22 -1.38 7.51
C VAL A 37 -5.92 -2.85 7.74
N ASP A 38 -6.97 -3.67 7.78
CA ASP A 38 -6.87 -5.12 7.77
C ASP A 38 -6.69 -5.60 6.33
N LEU A 39 -5.54 -6.20 6.05
CA LEU A 39 -5.19 -6.75 4.74
C LEU A 39 -5.63 -8.21 4.58
N GLY A 40 -6.20 -8.80 5.62
CA GLY A 40 -6.57 -10.21 5.69
C GLY A 40 -5.43 -11.13 6.12
N SER A 41 -5.77 -12.38 6.50
CA SER A 41 -4.81 -13.39 6.98
C SER A 41 -3.95 -12.94 8.18
N GLY A 42 -4.50 -12.08 9.05
CA GLY A 42 -3.81 -11.52 10.22
C GLY A 42 -2.88 -10.35 9.94
N TYR A 43 -2.64 -10.00 8.67
CA TYR A 43 -1.81 -8.86 8.30
C TYR A 43 -2.56 -7.53 8.45
N ARG A 44 -1.92 -6.55 9.08
CA ARG A 44 -2.42 -5.18 9.24
C ARG A 44 -1.36 -4.18 8.79
N ALA A 45 -1.81 -3.04 8.29
CA ALA A 45 -0.95 -1.91 7.95
C ALA A 45 -1.54 -0.60 8.49
N LEU A 46 -0.65 0.31 8.89
CA LEU A 46 -1.00 1.71 9.06
C LEU A 46 -0.85 2.37 7.69
N ILE A 47 -1.93 2.94 7.18
CA ILE A 47 -1.91 3.64 5.90
C ILE A 47 -2.20 5.11 6.16
N THR A 48 -1.27 5.96 5.76
CA THR A 48 -1.39 7.41 5.85
C THR A 48 -1.66 7.99 4.47
N ASP A 49 -2.74 8.78 4.34
CA ASP A 49 -2.98 9.55 3.13
C ASP A 49 -2.13 10.82 3.18
N THR A 50 -1.45 11.09 2.10
CA THR A 50 -0.56 12.24 1.96
C THR A 50 -1.16 13.26 1.01
N VAL A 51 -0.72 14.51 1.09
CA VAL A 51 -1.10 15.54 0.12
C VAL A 51 -0.73 15.09 -1.30
N GLY A 52 -1.66 15.27 -2.24
CA GLY A 52 -1.45 14.89 -3.65
C GLY A 52 -0.32 15.71 -4.29
N PHE A 53 0.54 15.05 -5.06
CA PHE A 53 1.59 15.70 -5.84
C PHE A 53 1.03 16.52 -6.98
N ILE A 54 1.58 17.70 -7.20
CA ILE A 54 1.29 18.59 -8.34
C ILE A 54 2.58 18.86 -9.10
N ARG A 55 2.47 18.96 -10.41
CA ARG A 55 3.55 19.20 -11.38
C ARG A 55 4.43 20.45 -11.10
N LYS A 56 3.93 21.41 -10.28
CA LYS A 56 4.67 22.56 -9.78
C LYS A 56 4.17 22.89 -8.38
N LEU A 57 4.96 22.56 -7.36
CA LEU A 57 4.73 23.04 -6.00
C LEU A 57 4.91 24.55 -5.96
N PRO A 58 3.90 25.33 -5.52
CA PRO A 58 4.11 26.74 -5.25
C PRO A 58 5.18 26.90 -4.15
N HIS A 59 6.18 27.72 -4.39
CA HIS A 59 7.30 27.95 -3.43
C HIS A 59 6.86 28.37 -2.02
N GLY A 60 5.62 28.80 -1.81
CA GLY A 60 5.07 29.15 -0.48
C GLY A 60 4.52 27.98 0.33
N LEU A 61 4.40 26.77 -0.24
CA LEU A 61 3.88 25.57 0.43
C LEU A 61 4.98 24.59 0.88
N VAL A 62 6.24 24.94 0.64
CA VAL A 62 7.40 24.05 0.91
C VAL A 62 7.44 23.56 2.36
N ALA A 63 7.17 24.43 3.34
CA ALA A 63 7.23 24.05 4.76
C ALA A 63 6.12 23.08 5.19
N SER A 64 4.89 23.26 4.69
CA SER A 64 3.79 22.32 4.95
C SER A 64 3.97 20.98 4.20
N PHE A 65 4.69 21.01 3.09
CA PHE A 65 5.01 19.85 2.29
C PHE A 65 6.17 19.05 2.87
N GLN A 66 7.07 19.70 3.59
CA GLN A 66 8.26 19.07 4.18
C GLN A 66 7.88 17.99 5.19
N ALA A 67 6.89 18.24 6.06
CA ALA A 67 6.38 17.22 6.99
C ALA A 67 5.78 16.00 6.25
N THR A 68 5.07 16.24 5.14
CA THR A 68 4.52 15.16 4.31
C THR A 68 5.62 14.35 3.60
N LEU A 69 6.70 15.02 3.19
CA LEU A 69 7.85 14.36 2.57
C LEU A 69 8.63 13.50 3.58
N GLU A 70 8.73 13.94 4.83
CA GLU A 70 9.32 13.15 5.92
C GLU A 70 8.52 11.87 6.18
N GLU A 71 7.17 11.94 6.22
CA GLU A 71 6.30 10.75 6.33
C GLU A 71 6.51 9.76 5.18
N VAL A 72 6.74 10.25 3.95
CA VAL A 72 7.03 9.40 2.79
C VAL A 72 8.40 8.73 2.93
N ALA A 73 9.40 9.46 3.40
CA ALA A 73 10.76 8.94 3.60
C ALA A 73 10.85 7.90 4.73
N GLU A 74 9.96 7.97 5.72
CA GLU A 74 9.91 7.03 6.85
C GLU A 74 9.01 5.80 6.58
N ALA A 75 8.28 5.76 5.48
CA ALA A 75 7.35 4.68 5.18
C ALA A 75 8.07 3.38 4.80
N ASP A 76 7.63 2.24 5.33
CA ASP A 76 8.14 0.91 4.94
C ASP A 76 7.71 0.52 3.51
N LEU A 77 6.56 1.03 3.04
CA LEU A 77 5.95 0.72 1.75
C LEU A 77 5.18 1.91 1.22
N LEU A 78 5.41 2.27 -0.03
CA LEU A 78 4.67 3.31 -0.72
C LEU A 78 3.53 2.72 -1.56
N ILE A 79 2.38 3.40 -1.57
CA ILE A 79 1.31 3.16 -2.53
C ILE A 79 1.26 4.38 -3.44
N HIS A 80 1.66 4.20 -4.69
CA HIS A 80 1.55 5.24 -5.71
C HIS A 80 0.22 5.06 -6.44
N VAL A 81 -0.73 5.94 -6.15
CA VAL A 81 -2.06 5.93 -6.75
C VAL A 81 -2.04 6.75 -8.04
N ILE A 82 -2.49 6.12 -9.13
CA ILE A 82 -2.48 6.67 -10.47
C ILE A 82 -3.91 6.68 -11.00
N ASP A 83 -4.33 7.77 -11.63
CA ASP A 83 -5.61 7.83 -12.34
C ASP A 83 -5.49 7.13 -13.69
N ALA A 84 -6.06 5.93 -13.79
CA ALA A 84 -6.02 5.12 -15.00
C ALA A 84 -6.72 5.77 -16.20
N SER A 85 -7.69 6.66 -15.95
CA SER A 85 -8.43 7.37 -17.01
C SER A 85 -7.66 8.58 -17.57
N SER A 86 -6.57 8.97 -16.94
CA SER A 86 -5.74 10.09 -17.41
C SER A 86 -4.94 9.69 -18.65
N PRO A 87 -5.02 10.41 -19.78
CA PRO A 87 -4.25 10.09 -20.97
C PRO A 87 -2.73 10.30 -20.79
N SER A 88 -2.31 11.02 -19.73
CA SER A 88 -0.92 11.31 -19.40
C SER A 88 -0.46 10.66 -18.10
N TRP A 89 -1.05 9.50 -17.76
CA TRP A 89 -0.73 8.81 -16.51
C TRP A 89 0.75 8.42 -16.38
N ASP A 90 1.41 8.08 -17.48
CA ASP A 90 2.84 7.77 -17.55
C ASP A 90 3.72 8.97 -17.12
N HIS A 91 3.45 10.17 -17.66
CA HIS A 91 4.15 11.38 -17.24
C HIS A 91 3.86 11.76 -15.76
N GLN A 92 2.69 11.39 -15.25
CA GLN A 92 2.38 11.60 -13.83
C GLN A 92 3.18 10.65 -12.94
N VAL A 93 3.42 9.42 -13.39
CA VAL A 93 4.29 8.46 -12.69
C VAL A 93 5.72 8.98 -12.65
N GLU A 94 6.27 9.37 -13.80
CA GLU A 94 7.62 9.93 -13.91
C GLU A 94 7.80 11.15 -12.99
N ALA A 95 6.84 12.08 -12.97
CA ALA A 95 6.90 13.26 -12.11
C ALA A 95 6.92 12.93 -10.60
N VAL A 96 6.21 11.87 -10.18
CA VAL A 96 6.24 11.41 -8.79
C VAL A 96 7.57 10.72 -8.48
N GLU A 97 8.11 9.92 -9.39
CA GLU A 97 9.43 9.28 -9.25
C GLU A 97 10.57 10.31 -9.13
N GLU A 98 10.52 11.40 -9.90
CA GLU A 98 11.46 12.52 -9.77
C GLU A 98 11.42 13.12 -8.36
N VAL A 99 10.22 13.38 -7.81
CA VAL A 99 10.08 13.90 -6.45
C VAL A 99 10.57 12.88 -5.41
N LEU A 100 10.25 11.60 -5.55
CA LEU A 100 10.76 10.55 -4.66
C LEU A 100 12.30 10.48 -4.68
N HIS A 101 12.89 10.71 -5.85
CA HIS A 101 14.34 10.79 -5.99
C HIS A 101 14.91 12.01 -5.25
N GLU A 102 14.33 13.19 -5.42
CA GLU A 102 14.77 14.43 -4.76
C GLU A 102 14.75 14.33 -3.22
N ILE A 103 13.79 13.60 -2.65
CA ILE A 103 13.67 13.41 -1.20
C ILE A 103 14.41 12.16 -0.68
N GLY A 104 15.14 11.45 -1.54
CA GLY A 104 15.89 10.24 -1.16
C GLY A 104 15.03 9.00 -0.92
N ALA A 105 13.79 8.97 -1.40
CA ALA A 105 12.84 7.87 -1.23
C ALA A 105 12.70 6.93 -2.44
N SER A 106 13.52 7.06 -3.49
CA SER A 106 13.46 6.23 -4.72
C SER A 106 13.73 4.74 -4.49
N GLY A 107 14.35 4.37 -3.36
CA GLY A 107 14.60 2.96 -3.01
C GLY A 107 13.47 2.28 -2.25
N HIS A 108 12.39 2.98 -1.93
CA HIS A 108 11.29 2.40 -1.14
C HIS A 108 10.51 1.37 -1.95
N PRO A 109 10.15 0.23 -1.34
CA PRO A 109 9.19 -0.69 -1.94
C PRO A 109 7.91 0.06 -2.31
N THR A 110 7.48 -0.06 -3.59
CA THR A 110 6.31 0.68 -4.07
C THR A 110 5.32 -0.26 -4.73
N VAL A 111 4.04 -0.04 -4.45
CA VAL A 111 2.91 -0.65 -5.16
C VAL A 111 2.27 0.41 -6.05
N LEU A 112 2.31 0.21 -7.36
CA LEU A 112 1.60 1.05 -8.32
C LEU A 112 0.13 0.62 -8.38
N ALA A 113 -0.78 1.51 -8.03
CA ALA A 113 -2.22 1.27 -8.01
C ALA A 113 -2.92 2.16 -9.03
N PHE A 114 -3.26 1.59 -10.20
CA PHE A 114 -4.05 2.26 -11.22
C PHE A 114 -5.52 2.24 -10.80
N ASN A 115 -5.99 3.37 -10.32
CA ASN A 115 -7.35 3.58 -9.85
C ASN A 115 -8.26 4.08 -10.97
N LYS A 116 -9.57 3.97 -10.77
CA LYS A 116 -10.64 4.39 -11.68
C LYS A 116 -10.71 3.56 -12.97
N VAL A 117 -10.30 2.29 -12.92
CA VAL A 117 -10.40 1.40 -14.09
C VAL A 117 -11.85 1.19 -14.54
N ASP A 118 -12.83 1.43 -13.67
CA ASP A 118 -14.25 1.46 -14.00
C ASP A 118 -14.63 2.52 -15.07
N GLN A 119 -13.74 3.44 -15.37
CA GLN A 119 -13.91 4.47 -16.40
C GLN A 119 -13.30 4.08 -17.75
N LEU A 120 -12.60 2.95 -17.83
CA LEU A 120 -11.97 2.44 -19.03
C LEU A 120 -12.90 1.47 -19.77
N THR A 121 -12.78 1.42 -21.08
CA THR A 121 -13.26 0.31 -21.89
C THR A 121 -12.35 -0.91 -21.71
N HIS A 122 -12.82 -2.11 -22.03
CA HIS A 122 -11.98 -3.33 -22.00
C HIS A 122 -10.69 -3.18 -22.82
N THR A 123 -10.78 -2.57 -23.99
CA THR A 123 -9.61 -2.37 -24.87
C THR A 123 -8.59 -1.42 -24.23
N GLU A 124 -9.05 -0.35 -23.58
CA GLU A 124 -8.18 0.60 -22.87
C GLU A 124 -7.53 -0.04 -21.63
N GLU A 125 -8.29 -0.87 -20.91
CA GLU A 125 -7.77 -1.61 -19.76
C GLU A 125 -6.68 -2.60 -20.17
N ASP A 126 -6.89 -3.37 -21.25
CA ASP A 126 -5.90 -4.30 -21.78
C ASP A 126 -4.63 -3.58 -22.25
N ALA A 127 -4.79 -2.45 -22.94
CA ALA A 127 -3.67 -1.61 -23.38
C ALA A 127 -2.90 -1.05 -22.18
N LEU A 128 -3.60 -0.61 -21.13
CA LEU A 128 -3.00 -0.13 -19.88
C LEU A 128 -2.19 -1.25 -19.20
N ARG A 129 -2.75 -2.46 -19.08
CA ARG A 129 -2.07 -3.62 -18.48
C ARG A 129 -0.74 -3.91 -19.16
N LEU A 130 -0.76 -3.99 -20.49
CA LEU A 130 0.44 -4.26 -21.28
C LEU A 130 1.49 -3.16 -21.10
N ARG A 131 1.09 -1.89 -21.24
CA ARG A 131 2.00 -0.75 -21.15
C ARG A 131 2.57 -0.57 -19.74
N ALA A 132 1.75 -0.73 -18.70
CA ALA A 132 2.20 -0.62 -17.32
C ALA A 132 3.18 -1.74 -16.94
N ALA A 133 2.93 -2.97 -17.41
CA ALA A 133 3.82 -4.09 -17.19
C ALA A 133 5.19 -3.90 -17.85
N ASP A 134 5.22 -3.33 -19.05
CA ASP A 134 6.45 -3.06 -19.82
C ASP A 134 7.28 -1.94 -19.18
N LEU A 135 6.65 -0.84 -18.74
CA LEU A 135 7.33 0.34 -18.24
C LEU A 135 7.72 0.23 -16.75
N PHE A 136 6.88 -0.34 -15.90
CA PHE A 136 6.99 -0.23 -14.44
C PHE A 136 6.95 -1.57 -13.70
N GLY A 137 6.68 -2.68 -14.39
CA GLY A 137 6.61 -4.01 -13.78
C GLY A 137 5.34 -4.24 -12.94
N PRO A 138 5.45 -4.79 -11.71
CA PRO A 138 4.28 -5.18 -10.92
C PRO A 138 3.37 -4.00 -10.58
N HIS A 139 2.09 -4.10 -10.93
CA HIS A 139 1.08 -3.09 -10.70
C HIS A 139 -0.27 -3.73 -10.36
N VAL A 140 -1.20 -2.92 -9.85
CA VAL A 140 -2.56 -3.33 -9.51
C VAL A 140 -3.55 -2.42 -10.20
N LEU A 141 -4.53 -3.01 -10.88
CA LEU A 141 -5.71 -2.31 -11.36
C LEU A 141 -6.78 -2.33 -10.27
N THR A 142 -7.35 -1.18 -9.97
CA THR A 142 -8.32 -1.03 -8.88
C THR A 142 -9.40 -0.01 -9.23
N SER A 143 -10.56 -0.19 -8.59
CA SER A 143 -11.62 0.81 -8.55
C SER A 143 -12.14 0.90 -7.12
N THR A 144 -12.29 2.11 -6.60
CA THR A 144 -12.92 2.32 -5.30
C THR A 144 -14.43 2.08 -5.33
N ARG A 145 -15.02 2.01 -6.50
CA ARG A 145 -16.46 1.74 -6.73
C ARG A 145 -16.77 0.25 -6.77
N GLU A 146 -15.79 -0.59 -7.10
CA GLU A 146 -15.94 -2.03 -7.28
C GLU A 146 -15.29 -2.81 -6.13
N THR A 147 -15.98 -3.86 -5.67
CA THR A 147 -15.49 -4.70 -4.57
C THR A 147 -14.24 -5.47 -4.96
N ASP A 148 -14.20 -5.97 -6.18
CA ASP A 148 -13.08 -6.79 -6.70
C ASP A 148 -11.80 -5.97 -6.84
N GLY A 149 -11.90 -4.70 -7.28
CA GLY A 149 -10.76 -3.80 -7.34
C GLY A 149 -10.13 -3.54 -5.97
N ARG A 150 -10.96 -3.41 -4.92
CA ARG A 150 -10.49 -3.27 -3.54
C ARG A 150 -9.82 -4.53 -3.02
N ALA A 151 -10.37 -5.71 -3.34
CA ALA A 151 -9.81 -6.99 -2.95
C ALA A 151 -8.44 -7.22 -3.61
N SER A 152 -8.28 -6.88 -4.88
CA SER A 152 -7.03 -6.95 -5.63
C SER A 152 -5.95 -6.08 -4.99
N LEU A 153 -6.28 -4.82 -4.63
CA LEU A 153 -5.33 -3.92 -3.97
C LEU A 153 -4.93 -4.43 -2.59
N LYS A 154 -5.89 -4.89 -1.75
CA LYS A 154 -5.58 -5.51 -0.45
C LYS A 154 -4.68 -6.73 -0.61
N GLY A 155 -4.92 -7.57 -1.60
CA GLY A 155 -4.11 -8.75 -1.91
C GLY A 155 -2.67 -8.38 -2.26
N ALA A 156 -2.47 -7.38 -3.11
CA ALA A 156 -1.15 -6.90 -3.51
C ALA A 156 -0.38 -6.30 -2.32
N LEU A 157 -1.05 -5.46 -1.50
CA LEU A 157 -0.46 -4.88 -0.30
C LEU A 157 -0.06 -5.98 0.70
N ARG A 158 -0.94 -6.96 0.94
CA ARG A 158 -0.64 -8.11 1.81
C ARG A 158 0.59 -8.88 1.32
N THR A 159 0.67 -9.16 0.01
CA THR A 159 1.80 -9.87 -0.59
C THR A 159 3.10 -9.10 -0.35
N ARG A 160 3.08 -7.79 -0.52
CA ARG A 160 4.26 -6.94 -0.33
C ARG A 160 4.66 -6.85 1.15
N VAL A 161 3.72 -6.56 2.05
CA VAL A 161 3.96 -6.53 3.49
C VAL A 161 4.48 -7.89 3.99
N ARG A 162 3.91 -8.99 3.49
CA ARG A 162 4.37 -10.34 3.80
C ARG A 162 5.83 -10.57 3.38
N ALA A 163 6.23 -10.07 2.21
CA ALA A 163 7.60 -10.24 1.70
C ALA A 163 8.64 -9.51 2.56
N GLU A 164 8.30 -8.35 3.11
CA GLU A 164 9.18 -7.54 3.97
C GLU A 164 9.29 -8.08 5.41
N ARG A 165 8.39 -8.98 5.84
CA ARG A 165 8.42 -9.55 7.19
C ARG A 165 9.42 -10.70 7.26
N PRO A 166 10.32 -10.70 8.27
CA PRO A 166 11.30 -11.77 8.42
C PRO A 166 10.64 -13.11 8.76
N MET A 167 11.21 -14.17 8.27
CA MET A 167 10.95 -15.51 8.79
C MET A 167 11.75 -15.74 10.06
N VAL A 168 11.10 -16.29 11.07
CA VAL A 168 11.71 -16.63 12.37
C VAL A 168 11.43 -18.09 12.71
N GLU A 169 12.36 -18.72 13.39
CA GLU A 169 12.16 -20.03 14.00
C GLU A 169 11.90 -19.84 15.49
N LEU A 170 10.79 -20.37 15.99
CA LEU A 170 10.36 -20.29 17.37
C LEU A 170 10.41 -21.68 17.97
N SER A 171 11.27 -21.92 18.96
CA SER A 171 11.26 -23.14 19.77
C SER A 171 10.44 -22.90 21.03
N ILE A 172 9.39 -23.69 21.21
CA ILE A 172 8.41 -23.54 22.30
C ILE A 172 8.32 -24.86 23.04
N PRO A 173 8.55 -24.91 24.37
CA PRO A 173 8.38 -26.12 25.15
C PRO A 173 6.99 -26.72 24.98
N VAL A 174 6.86 -28.03 24.83
CA VAL A 174 5.56 -28.72 24.68
C VAL A 174 4.61 -28.40 25.82
N SER A 175 5.12 -28.13 27.02
CA SER A 175 4.33 -27.75 28.19
C SER A 175 3.75 -26.33 28.14
N ASP A 176 4.27 -25.45 27.24
CA ASP A 176 3.85 -24.05 27.12
C ASP A 176 2.79 -23.87 26.01
N GLY A 177 1.64 -24.45 26.21
CA GLY A 177 0.49 -24.31 25.29
C GLY A 177 0.01 -22.87 25.12
N LYS A 178 0.27 -21.99 26.11
CA LYS A 178 -0.12 -20.56 26.03
C LYS A 178 0.71 -19.83 24.98
N THR A 179 2.04 -19.95 25.02
CA THR A 179 2.95 -19.35 24.04
C THR A 179 2.71 -19.94 22.66
N LEU A 180 2.45 -21.24 22.56
CA LEU A 180 2.12 -21.89 21.29
C LEU A 180 0.83 -21.28 20.69
N ALA A 181 -0.23 -21.14 21.49
CA ALA A 181 -1.47 -20.50 21.03
C ALA A 181 -1.29 -19.03 20.66
N GLN A 182 -0.39 -18.31 21.33
CA GLN A 182 -0.07 -16.94 21.00
C GLN A 182 0.69 -16.86 19.65
N ALA A 183 1.66 -17.73 19.43
CA ALA A 183 2.40 -17.82 18.16
C ALA A 183 1.42 -18.00 16.97
N TYR A 184 0.46 -18.91 17.08
CA TYR A 184 -0.55 -19.11 16.04
C TYR A 184 -1.48 -17.90 15.81
N ARG A 185 -1.70 -17.05 16.82
CA ARG A 185 -2.53 -15.84 16.67
C ARG A 185 -1.80 -14.65 16.09
N GLU A 186 -0.48 -14.56 16.34
CA GLU A 186 0.33 -13.37 16.05
C GLU A 186 1.31 -13.58 14.91
N SER A 187 1.34 -14.79 14.32
CA SER A 187 2.20 -15.10 13.20
C SER A 187 1.52 -15.98 12.15
N GLU A 188 2.05 -15.94 10.93
CA GLU A 188 1.74 -16.90 9.88
C GLU A 188 2.69 -18.11 10.05
N VAL A 189 2.18 -19.21 10.60
CA VAL A 189 2.95 -20.46 10.75
C VAL A 189 3.08 -21.11 9.37
N LEU A 190 4.32 -21.29 8.91
CA LEU A 190 4.66 -21.87 7.61
C LEU A 190 5.03 -23.35 7.70
N ASP A 191 5.68 -23.73 8.80
CA ASP A 191 6.08 -25.11 9.08
C ASP A 191 6.05 -25.39 10.58
N ARG A 192 5.85 -26.65 10.95
CA ARG A 192 5.85 -27.12 12.32
C ARG A 192 6.59 -28.44 12.42
N ARG A 193 7.50 -28.53 13.39
CA ARG A 193 8.20 -29.75 13.76
C ARG A 193 8.03 -29.99 15.25
N ASP A 194 7.56 -31.18 15.61
CA ASP A 194 7.36 -31.60 17.00
C ASP A 194 8.44 -32.55 17.43
N SER A 195 8.91 -32.37 18.67
CA SER A 195 9.76 -33.30 19.37
C SER A 195 9.13 -33.65 20.75
N ASP A 196 9.74 -34.54 21.50
CA ASP A 196 9.25 -34.92 22.82
C ASP A 196 9.29 -33.76 23.84
N THR A 197 10.12 -32.75 23.62
CA THR A 197 10.38 -31.66 24.55
C THR A 197 9.93 -30.31 24.05
N GLU A 198 9.86 -30.09 22.74
CA GLU A 198 9.59 -28.80 22.13
C GLU A 198 8.83 -28.89 20.80
N VAL A 199 8.11 -27.84 20.48
CA VAL A 199 7.52 -27.58 19.18
C VAL A 199 8.31 -26.47 18.51
N VAL A 200 8.86 -26.75 17.33
CA VAL A 200 9.59 -25.74 16.53
C VAL A 200 8.67 -25.27 15.42
N LEU A 201 8.39 -23.97 15.40
CA LEU A 201 7.58 -23.31 14.37
C LEU A 201 8.49 -22.47 13.48
N THR A 202 8.41 -22.65 12.17
CA THR A 202 8.88 -21.65 11.22
C THR A 202 7.71 -20.72 10.95
N ALA A 203 7.85 -19.46 11.28
CA ALA A 203 6.75 -18.51 11.24
C ALA A 203 7.19 -17.15 10.70
N ARG A 204 6.21 -16.37 10.25
CA ARG A 204 6.38 -14.99 9.81
C ARG A 204 5.46 -14.09 10.65
N ALA A 205 6.01 -13.01 11.23
CA ALA A 205 5.22 -12.08 12.02
C ALA A 205 4.12 -11.42 11.16
N THR A 206 2.88 -11.31 11.70
CA THR A 206 1.75 -10.65 11.02
C THR A 206 1.43 -9.27 11.59
N ARG A 207 2.02 -8.92 12.73
CA ARG A 207 1.86 -7.63 13.42
C ARG A 207 3.19 -6.90 13.58
#